data_956c281d6044df00487c0d1f0c1f6ccf
#
_entry.id   956c281d6044df00487c0d1f0c1f6ccf
#
_cell.length_a   1.000
_cell.length_b   1.000
_cell.length_c   1.000
_cell.angle_alpha   90.00
_cell.angle_beta   90.00
_cell.angle_gamma   90.00
#
_symmetry.space_group_name_H-M   'P 1'
#
loop_
_entity.id
_entity.type
_entity.pdbx_description
1 polymer ?
#
loop_
_entity_poly.entity_id
_entity_poly.type
_entity_poly.pdbx_seq_one_letter_code
_entity_poly.pdbx_strand_id
1 'polypeptide(L)'
;MKILIFGLPGSGKTTLAKPLAELIGGVHLNADNIREMYEGHDKKNWDFSPEGRIRQAQRMRYLADGIVLAGKVVVADFVCPTKETREIFKADFKVYMDTIAKAQKSNYLFSRRIAQRLIAKWQ
;
A
#
# COMPACT_ATOMS: atom_id res chain seq x y z
N MET A 1 -6.07 8.36 -8.13
CA MET A 1 -6.64 7.57 -7.01
C MET A 1 -5.53 6.92 -6.20
N LYS A 2 -5.66 6.97 -4.89
CA LYS A 2 -4.74 6.30 -3.96
C LYS A 2 -5.47 5.16 -3.26
N ILE A 3 -4.94 3.95 -3.41
CA ILE A 3 -5.45 2.75 -2.74
C ILE A 3 -4.43 2.34 -1.69
N LEU A 4 -4.88 2.15 -0.45
CA LEU A 4 -4.04 1.69 0.64
C LEU A 4 -4.41 0.27 1.02
N ILE A 5 -3.43 -0.63 0.99
CA ILE A 5 -3.53 -1.97 1.55
C ILE A 5 -2.66 -2.00 2.80
N PHE A 6 -3.27 -2.19 3.96
CA PHE A 6 -2.57 -2.13 5.23
C PHE A 6 -2.89 -3.34 6.10
N GLY A 7 -2.05 -3.59 7.08
CA GLY A 7 -2.16 -4.72 7.98
C GLY A 7 -0.80 -5.15 8.51
N LEU A 8 -0.80 -6.15 9.38
CA LEU A 8 0.42 -6.64 10.02
C LEU A 8 1.39 -7.26 9.01
N PRO A 9 2.70 -7.29 9.34
CA PRO A 9 3.67 -8.02 8.53
C PRO A 9 3.23 -9.48 8.35
N GLY A 10 3.40 -10.01 7.14
CA GLY A 10 3.01 -11.38 6.82
C GLY A 10 1.51 -11.58 6.55
N SER A 11 0.71 -10.52 6.53
CA SER A 11 -0.73 -10.62 6.24
C SER A 11 -1.06 -10.80 4.75
N GLY A 12 -0.06 -10.73 3.87
CA GLY A 12 -0.26 -10.90 2.44
C GLY A 12 -0.52 -9.61 1.67
N LYS A 13 -0.18 -8.45 2.23
CA LYS A 13 -0.38 -7.15 1.60
C LYS A 13 0.23 -7.07 0.20
N THR A 14 1.50 -7.44 0.07
CA THR A 14 2.22 -7.39 -1.20
C THR A 14 1.64 -8.39 -2.20
N THR A 15 1.25 -9.58 -1.73
CA THR A 15 0.65 -10.62 -2.55
C THR A 15 -0.70 -10.17 -3.13
N LEU A 16 -1.40 -9.27 -2.46
CA LEU A 16 -2.63 -8.66 -2.96
C LEU A 16 -2.33 -7.42 -3.81
N ALA A 17 -1.45 -6.54 -3.34
CA ALA A 17 -1.20 -5.24 -3.96
C ALA A 17 -0.62 -5.34 -5.36
N LYS A 18 0.35 -6.23 -5.57
CA LYS A 18 1.02 -6.38 -6.85
C LYS A 18 0.07 -6.82 -7.96
N PRO A 19 -0.71 -7.91 -7.82
CA PRO A 19 -1.69 -8.28 -8.83
C PRO A 19 -2.77 -7.22 -9.03
N LEU A 20 -3.21 -6.56 -7.96
CA LEU A 20 -4.21 -5.50 -8.06
C LEU A 20 -3.70 -4.34 -8.92
N ALA A 21 -2.47 -3.87 -8.67
CA ALA A 21 -1.87 -2.81 -9.47
C ALA A 21 -1.78 -3.20 -10.96
N GLU A 22 -1.38 -4.44 -11.25
CA GLU A 22 -1.32 -4.94 -12.62
C GLU A 22 -2.71 -4.94 -13.30
N LEU A 23 -3.74 -5.41 -12.58
CA LEU A 23 -5.10 -5.49 -13.12
C LEU A 23 -5.71 -4.13 -13.46
N ILE A 24 -5.38 -3.09 -12.69
CA ILE A 24 -5.94 -1.75 -12.90
C ILE A 24 -4.99 -0.82 -13.67
N GLY A 25 -3.86 -1.34 -14.13
CA GLY A 25 -2.85 -0.51 -14.82
C GLY A 25 -2.23 0.55 -13.93
N GLY A 26 -2.15 0.30 -12.64
CA GLY A 26 -1.61 1.24 -11.65
C GLY A 26 -0.15 1.00 -11.31
N VAL A 27 0.34 1.78 -10.36
CA VAL A 27 1.71 1.70 -9.85
C VAL A 27 1.67 1.11 -8.44
N HIS A 28 2.45 0.06 -8.21
CA HIS A 28 2.60 -0.55 -6.89
C HIS A 28 3.69 0.18 -6.11
N LEU A 29 3.33 0.70 -4.94
CA LEU A 29 4.25 1.40 -4.04
C LEU A 29 4.39 0.57 -2.75
N ASN A 30 5.53 -0.11 -2.61
CA ASN A 30 5.82 -0.96 -1.45
C ASN A 30 6.60 -0.18 -0.39
N ALA A 31 6.10 -0.18 0.83
CA ALA A 31 6.69 0.60 1.93
C ALA A 31 8.10 0.16 2.30
N ASP A 32 8.39 -1.15 2.24
CA ASP A 32 9.72 -1.64 2.57
C ASP A 32 10.75 -1.16 1.54
N ASN A 33 10.40 -1.14 0.27
CA ASN A 33 11.27 -0.59 -0.77
C ASN A 33 11.56 0.90 -0.53
N ILE A 34 10.55 1.66 -0.14
CA ILE A 34 10.69 3.08 0.15
C ILE A 34 11.54 3.30 1.40
N ARG A 35 11.33 2.51 2.44
CA ARG A 35 12.13 2.61 3.66
C ARG A 35 13.59 2.30 3.38
N GLU A 36 13.86 1.29 2.56
CA GLU A 36 15.22 0.96 2.14
C GLU A 36 15.89 2.13 1.41
N MET A 37 15.16 2.80 0.52
CA MET A 37 15.67 3.97 -0.20
C MET A 37 16.05 5.12 0.73
N TYR A 38 15.30 5.34 1.82
CA TYR A 38 15.52 6.46 2.74
C TYR A 38 16.39 6.12 3.93
N GLU A 39 16.38 4.87 4.39
CA GLU A 39 17.02 4.46 5.65
C GLU A 39 18.11 3.39 5.46
N GLY A 40 18.33 2.94 4.21
CA GLY A 40 19.38 1.99 3.87
C GLY A 40 18.91 0.52 3.90
N HIS A 41 19.80 -0.37 3.44
CA HIS A 41 19.52 -1.79 3.30
C HIS A 41 19.46 -2.54 4.63
N ASP A 42 20.17 -2.05 5.66
CA ASP A 42 20.22 -2.73 6.96
C ASP A 42 18.98 -2.37 7.77
N LYS A 43 18.07 -3.33 7.87
CA LYS A 43 16.81 -3.16 8.61
C LYS A 43 17.00 -2.81 10.09
N LYS A 44 18.16 -3.11 10.66
CA LYS A 44 18.49 -2.73 12.04
C LYS A 44 18.52 -1.21 12.22
N ASN A 45 18.78 -0.47 11.16
CA ASN A 45 18.85 1.00 11.18
C ASN A 45 17.50 1.64 10.85
N TRP A 46 16.47 0.87 10.56
CA TRP A 46 15.15 1.40 10.28
C TRP A 46 14.49 1.90 11.56
N ASP A 47 13.89 3.08 11.46
CA ASP A 47 13.26 3.74 12.60
C ASP A 47 11.76 3.38 12.66
N PHE A 48 11.42 2.51 13.63
CA PHE A 48 10.05 2.11 13.91
C PHE A 48 9.44 2.83 15.13
N SER A 49 10.08 3.90 15.60
CA SER A 49 9.50 4.77 16.63
C SER A 49 8.22 5.42 16.12
N PRO A 50 7.36 5.97 17.00
CA PRO A 50 6.18 6.70 16.56
C PRO A 50 6.49 7.80 15.53
N GLU A 51 7.56 8.56 15.72
CA GLU A 51 8.01 9.61 14.80
C GLU A 51 8.51 9.02 13.48
N GLY A 52 9.22 7.91 13.53
CA GLY A 52 9.70 7.21 12.34
C GLY A 52 8.56 6.66 11.48
N ARG A 53 7.51 6.19 12.12
CA ARG A 53 6.31 5.71 11.43
C ARG A 53 5.52 6.84 10.77
N ILE A 54 5.42 7.99 11.44
CA ILE A 54 4.82 9.20 10.86
C ILE A 54 5.63 9.65 9.64
N ARG A 55 6.95 9.68 9.76
CA ARG A 55 7.86 10.05 8.67
C ARG A 55 7.68 9.13 7.46
N GLN A 56 7.55 7.82 7.71
CA GLN A 56 7.32 6.85 6.64
C GLN A 56 5.96 7.09 5.95
N ALA A 57 4.92 7.37 6.71
CA ALA A 57 3.60 7.68 6.15
C ALA A 57 3.64 8.94 5.27
N GLN A 58 4.40 9.96 5.68
CA GLN A 58 4.60 11.18 4.89
C GLN A 58 5.34 10.90 3.58
N ARG A 59 6.40 10.09 3.62
CA ARG A 59 7.12 9.66 2.41
C ARG A 59 6.19 8.97 1.42
N MET A 60 5.41 8.01 1.94
CA MET A 60 4.46 7.26 1.12
C MET A 60 3.42 8.20 0.51
N ARG A 61 2.92 9.15 1.27
CA ARG A 61 1.98 10.14 0.78
C ARG A 61 2.57 10.98 -0.35
N TYR A 62 3.76 11.56 -0.15
CA TYR A 62 4.37 12.43 -1.16
C TYR A 62 4.61 11.69 -2.46
N LEU A 63 5.12 10.46 -2.38
CA LEU A 63 5.34 9.64 -3.57
C LEU A 63 4.02 9.26 -4.25
N ALA A 64 3.01 8.88 -3.47
CA ALA A 64 1.69 8.53 -3.99
C ALA A 64 1.03 9.73 -4.67
N ASP A 65 1.10 10.91 -4.05
CA ASP A 65 0.53 12.14 -4.62
C ASP A 65 1.23 12.50 -5.94
N GLY A 66 2.55 12.30 -6.03
CA GLY A 66 3.29 12.50 -7.28
C GLY A 66 2.85 11.56 -8.39
N ILE A 67 2.60 10.31 -8.06
CA ILE A 67 2.10 9.30 -9.01
C ILE A 67 0.70 9.69 -9.51
N VAL A 68 -0.17 10.14 -8.62
CA VAL A 68 -1.52 10.61 -8.98
C VAL A 68 -1.45 11.85 -9.88
N LEU A 69 -0.56 12.79 -9.57
CA LEU A 69 -0.33 13.97 -10.41
C LEU A 69 0.13 13.59 -11.82
N ALA A 70 0.87 12.49 -11.95
CA ALA A 70 1.29 11.96 -13.25
C ALA A 70 0.17 11.22 -14.00
N GLY A 71 -1.05 11.19 -13.46
CA GLY A 71 -2.21 10.57 -14.10
C GLY A 71 -2.33 9.07 -13.86
N LYS A 72 -1.65 8.52 -12.86
CA LYS A 72 -1.68 7.08 -12.55
C LYS A 72 -2.42 6.79 -11.24
N VAL A 73 -2.99 5.60 -11.16
CA VAL A 73 -3.52 5.05 -9.91
C VAL A 73 -2.36 4.45 -9.13
N VAL A 74 -2.32 4.67 -7.81
CA VAL A 74 -1.31 4.06 -6.96
C VAL A 74 -1.94 3.05 -6.02
N VAL A 75 -1.29 1.89 -5.90
CA VAL A 75 -1.62 0.86 -4.89
C VAL A 75 -0.46 0.80 -3.93
N ALA A 76 -0.66 1.35 -2.73
CA ALA A 76 0.35 1.35 -1.68
C ALA A 76 0.10 0.22 -0.70
N ASP A 77 1.15 -0.52 -0.35
CA ASP A 77 1.06 -1.51 0.71
C ASP A 77 2.07 -1.19 1.81
N PHE A 78 1.58 -1.04 3.03
CA PHE A 78 2.42 -0.88 4.21
C PHE A 78 1.65 -1.18 5.49
N VAL A 79 2.37 -1.41 6.58
CA VAL A 79 1.77 -1.79 7.86
C VAL A 79 0.77 -0.75 8.32
N CYS A 80 1.16 0.53 8.28
CA CYS A 80 0.31 1.68 8.60
C CYS A 80 -0.52 1.44 9.88
N PRO A 81 0.14 1.26 11.04
CA PRO A 81 -0.46 0.61 12.20
C PRO A 81 -1.48 1.47 12.95
N THR A 82 -1.45 2.77 12.77
CA THR A 82 -2.29 3.68 13.54
C THR A 82 -3.28 4.42 12.64
N LYS A 83 -4.37 4.86 13.23
CA LYS A 83 -5.33 5.74 12.55
C LYS A 83 -4.65 7.02 12.06
N GLU A 84 -3.74 7.58 12.86
CA GLU A 84 -2.99 8.78 12.50
C GLU A 84 -2.18 8.60 11.22
N THR A 85 -1.40 7.51 11.12
CA THR A 85 -0.61 7.24 9.92
C THR A 85 -1.47 7.00 8.69
N ARG A 86 -2.62 6.35 8.85
CA ARG A 86 -3.58 6.18 7.76
C ARG A 86 -4.17 7.51 7.29
N GLU A 87 -4.49 8.40 8.22
CA GLU A 87 -5.00 9.74 7.90
C GLU A 87 -3.94 10.60 7.21
N ILE A 88 -2.66 10.45 7.56
CA ILE A 88 -1.56 11.14 6.87
C ILE A 88 -1.50 10.71 5.40
N PHE A 89 -1.63 9.43 5.12
CA PHE A 89 -1.57 8.93 3.74
C PHE A 89 -2.76 9.42 2.89
N LYS A 90 -3.93 9.56 3.46
CA LYS A 90 -5.16 10.03 2.80
C LYS A 90 -5.55 9.19 1.58
N ALA A 91 -5.75 7.91 1.80
CA ALA A 91 -6.20 7.02 0.75
C ALA A 91 -7.66 7.31 0.34
N ASP A 92 -7.95 7.17 -0.94
CA ASP A 92 -9.32 7.19 -1.45
C ASP A 92 -10.04 5.88 -1.17
N PHE A 93 -9.30 4.79 -1.11
CA PHE A 93 -9.82 3.45 -0.84
C PHE A 93 -8.84 2.69 0.05
N LYS A 94 -9.37 2.03 1.10
CA LYS A 94 -8.57 1.29 2.08
C LYS A 94 -8.99 -0.17 2.12
N VAL A 95 -8.00 -1.06 2.14
CA VAL A 95 -8.19 -2.51 2.31
C VAL A 95 -7.39 -2.96 3.52
N TYR A 96 -8.06 -3.48 4.53
CA TYR A 96 -7.41 -4.02 5.71
C TYR A 96 -7.19 -5.53 5.55
N MET A 97 -5.94 -5.94 5.71
CA MET A 97 -5.55 -7.35 5.67
C MET A 97 -5.37 -7.86 7.10
N ASP A 98 -6.34 -8.60 7.60
CA ASP A 98 -6.34 -9.10 8.98
C ASP A 98 -5.97 -10.59 9.09
N THR A 99 -5.74 -11.25 7.96
CA THR A 99 -5.43 -12.67 7.92
C THR A 99 -4.11 -12.93 7.22
N ILE A 100 -3.48 -14.06 7.54
CA ILE A 100 -2.32 -14.54 6.79
C ILE A 100 -2.81 -14.91 5.38
N ALA A 101 -2.05 -14.50 4.37
CA ALA A 101 -2.37 -14.82 2.98
C ALA A 101 -2.52 -16.32 2.77
N LYS A 102 -3.67 -16.72 2.26
CA LYS A 102 -3.90 -18.07 1.76
C LYS A 102 -3.23 -18.21 0.38
N ALA A 103 -3.39 -19.34 -0.28
CA ALA A 103 -2.78 -19.60 -1.58
C ALA A 103 -2.94 -18.43 -2.57
N GLN A 104 -1.92 -18.18 -3.39
CA GLN A 104 -1.88 -17.10 -4.39
C GLN A 104 -3.13 -16.99 -5.26
N LYS A 105 -3.74 -18.12 -5.60
CA LYS A 105 -4.96 -18.19 -6.39
C LYS A 105 -6.11 -17.45 -5.72
N SER A 106 -6.25 -17.58 -4.40
CA SER A 106 -7.25 -16.90 -3.60
C SER A 106 -7.04 -15.38 -3.61
N ASN A 107 -5.79 -14.94 -3.51
CA ASN A 107 -5.43 -13.52 -3.54
C ASN A 107 -5.65 -12.90 -4.92
N TYR A 108 -5.40 -13.65 -5.99
CA TYR A 108 -5.67 -13.19 -7.35
C TYR A 108 -7.17 -12.93 -7.56
N LEU A 109 -8.03 -13.84 -7.13
CA LEU A 109 -9.48 -13.68 -7.25
C LEU A 109 -9.97 -12.48 -6.41
N PHE A 110 -9.40 -12.30 -5.23
CA PHE A 110 -9.74 -11.16 -4.39
C PHE A 110 -9.31 -9.83 -5.02
N SER A 111 -8.09 -9.78 -5.56
CA SER A 111 -7.60 -8.61 -6.31
C SER A 111 -8.50 -8.27 -7.48
N ARG A 112 -8.96 -9.27 -8.21
CA ARG A 112 -9.84 -9.10 -9.34
C ARG A 112 -11.19 -8.51 -8.92
N ARG A 113 -11.76 -8.97 -7.81
CA ARG A 113 -13.01 -8.41 -7.27
C ARG A 113 -12.85 -6.95 -6.85
N ILE A 114 -11.75 -6.61 -6.19
CA ILE A 114 -11.44 -5.23 -5.82
C ILE A 114 -11.32 -4.37 -7.07
N ALA A 115 -10.58 -4.84 -8.07
CA ALA A 115 -10.40 -4.11 -9.32
C ALA A 115 -11.75 -3.84 -10.01
N GLN A 116 -12.64 -4.81 -10.06
CA GLN A 116 -13.97 -4.65 -10.65
C GLN A 116 -14.80 -3.59 -9.92
N ARG A 117 -14.79 -3.59 -8.58
CA ARG A 117 -15.47 -2.58 -7.78
C ARG A 117 -14.93 -1.18 -8.01
N LEU A 118 -13.61 -1.06 -8.09
CA LEU A 118 -12.95 0.22 -8.32
C LEU A 118 -13.28 0.78 -9.70
N ILE A 119 -13.25 -0.06 -10.73
CA ILE A 119 -13.60 0.34 -12.09
C ILE A 119 -15.06 0.81 -12.14
N ALA A 120 -15.97 0.07 -11.53
CA ALA A 120 -17.38 0.45 -11.49
C ALA A 120 -17.60 1.79 -10.78
N LYS A 121 -16.87 2.04 -9.70
CA LYS A 121 -16.98 3.29 -8.93
C LYS A 121 -16.44 4.50 -9.71
N TRP A 122 -15.47 4.30 -10.60
CA TRP A 122 -14.84 5.38 -11.37
C TRP A 122 -15.55 5.73 -12.66
N GLN A 123 -16.40 4.85 -13.13
CA GLN A 123 -17.25 5.10 -14.28
C GLN A 123 -18.54 5.81 -13.86
#